data_6557758af567a2c86b168cc2e5409abe
#
_entry.id   6557758af567a2c86b168cc2e5409abe
#
_cell.length_a   1.000
_cell.length_b   1.000
_cell.length_c   1.000
_cell.angle_alpha   90.00
_cell.angle_beta   90.00
_cell.angle_gamma   90.00
#
_symmetry.space_group_name_H-M   'P 1'
#
loop_
_entity.id
_entity.type
_entity.pdbx_description
1 polymer ?
#
loop_
_entity_poly.entity_id
_entity_poly.type
_entity_poly.pdbx_seq_one_letter_code
_entity_poly.pdbx_strand_id
1 'polypeptide(L)'
;MTGFKQHKGIVVPLDSANVDTDAIIPKQFLQKVNRIGFGKHLFHDWRFLDDAGEQPNPEFVLNQPQFAGASILLARENFGCGSSREHAPWALADYGFKTIIAPSFADIFYGNAINNGMVPVRLKEEEVDALFQLVAAQPGIELEVDLEANQVRAGSLSFGFEIDEFRRYCLLNGLDAIGLTLQHEAAISAFEAKQPSWI
;
A
#
# COMPACT_ATOMS: atom_id res chain seq x y z
N MET A 1 -14.32 0.39 3.51
CA MET A 1 -13.37 -0.45 2.73
C MET A 1 -13.62 -1.93 2.98
N THR A 2 -13.01 -2.85 2.21
CA THR A 2 -13.15 -4.30 2.46
C THR A 2 -12.12 -4.71 3.53
N GLY A 3 -12.51 -5.58 4.47
CA GLY A 3 -11.61 -6.09 5.48
C GLY A 3 -10.47 -6.93 4.87
N PHE A 4 -9.27 -6.77 5.38
CA PHE A 4 -8.08 -7.53 4.97
C PHE A 4 -7.78 -8.56 6.05
N LYS A 5 -7.88 -9.84 5.72
CA LYS A 5 -7.49 -10.93 6.63
C LYS A 5 -6.20 -11.57 6.18
N GLN A 6 -6.17 -11.99 4.93
CA GLN A 6 -5.08 -12.68 4.30
C GLN A 6 -5.04 -12.30 2.83
N HIS A 7 -3.85 -12.19 2.27
CA HIS A 7 -3.66 -11.92 0.86
C HIS A 7 -2.48 -12.73 0.33
N LYS A 8 -2.70 -13.41 -0.80
CA LYS A 8 -1.67 -14.11 -1.55
C LYS A 8 -1.57 -13.50 -2.94
N GLY A 9 -0.38 -13.16 -3.37
CA GLY A 9 -0.18 -12.53 -4.67
C GLY A 9 1.27 -12.48 -5.11
N ILE A 10 1.47 -12.18 -6.39
CA ILE A 10 2.80 -11.99 -6.96
C ILE A 10 3.46 -10.79 -6.29
N VAL A 11 4.72 -10.99 -5.90
CA VAL A 11 5.57 -9.93 -5.36
C VAL A 11 6.45 -9.32 -6.44
N VAL A 12 6.49 -8.00 -6.49
CA VAL A 12 7.39 -7.24 -7.36
C VAL A 12 8.49 -6.57 -6.53
N PRO A 13 9.78 -6.77 -6.88
CA PRO A 13 10.89 -6.18 -6.13
C PRO A 13 11.23 -4.79 -6.66
N LEU A 14 10.98 -3.76 -5.88
CA LEU A 14 11.47 -2.41 -6.10
C LEU A 14 12.71 -2.18 -5.23
N ASP A 15 13.87 -2.58 -5.73
CA ASP A 15 15.15 -2.51 -5.01
C ASP A 15 15.67 -1.07 -4.92
N SER A 16 14.94 -0.22 -4.22
CA SER A 16 15.25 1.19 -4.04
C SER A 16 14.87 1.65 -2.65
N ALA A 17 15.81 2.30 -1.97
CA ALA A 17 15.60 2.99 -0.71
C ALA A 17 15.08 4.42 -0.93
N ASN A 18 14.48 5.01 0.10
CA ASN A 18 14.02 6.39 0.09
C ASN A 18 13.08 6.71 -1.09
N VAL A 19 12.22 5.77 -1.45
CA VAL A 19 11.20 6.01 -2.48
C VAL A 19 10.22 7.04 -1.95
N ASP A 20 10.29 8.24 -2.50
CA ASP A 20 9.48 9.36 -2.06
C ASP A 20 8.10 9.40 -2.75
N THR A 21 7.22 10.23 -2.21
CA THR A 21 5.86 10.36 -2.74
C THR A 21 5.80 11.03 -4.11
N ASP A 22 6.83 11.80 -4.52
CA ASP A 22 6.93 12.34 -5.87
C ASP A 22 7.29 11.26 -6.89
N ALA A 23 8.15 10.30 -6.53
CA ALA A 23 8.42 9.13 -7.35
C ALA A 23 7.20 8.22 -7.48
N ILE A 24 6.45 8.00 -6.36
CA ILE A 24 5.24 7.17 -6.37
C ILE A 24 4.16 7.78 -7.25
N ILE A 25 3.90 9.08 -7.11
CA ILE A 25 2.92 9.82 -7.92
C ILE A 25 3.42 11.25 -8.19
N PRO A 26 3.89 11.55 -9.40
CA PRO A 26 4.38 12.87 -9.75
C PRO A 26 3.35 13.97 -9.60
N LYS A 27 3.81 15.15 -9.20
CA LYS A 27 2.95 16.30 -8.82
C LYS A 27 2.00 16.78 -9.91
N GLN A 28 2.34 16.59 -11.21
CA GLN A 28 1.46 16.96 -12.32
C GLN A 28 0.12 16.23 -12.30
N PHE A 29 0.01 15.09 -11.61
CA PHE A 29 -1.23 14.30 -11.52
C PHE A 29 -2.09 14.63 -10.29
N LEU A 30 -1.62 15.47 -9.37
CA LEU A 30 -2.29 15.76 -8.10
C LEU A 30 -3.54 16.64 -8.22
N GLN A 31 -3.81 17.23 -9.39
CA GLN A 31 -4.99 18.07 -9.62
C GLN A 31 -6.30 17.27 -9.71
N LYS A 32 -6.22 15.93 -9.79
CA LYS A 32 -7.41 15.07 -9.85
C LYS A 32 -7.99 14.87 -8.47
N VAL A 33 -9.31 15.03 -8.35
CA VAL A 33 -10.06 14.91 -7.09
C VAL A 33 -10.59 13.49 -6.87
N ASN A 34 -10.70 12.68 -7.93
CA ASN A 34 -11.20 11.30 -7.88
C ASN A 34 -10.07 10.33 -7.50
N ARG A 35 -10.37 9.41 -6.57
CA ARG A 35 -9.43 8.34 -6.15
C ARG A 35 -9.17 7.27 -7.22
N ILE A 36 -10.02 7.19 -8.25
CA ILE A 36 -9.95 6.18 -9.32
C ILE A 36 -9.15 6.71 -10.50
N GLY A 37 -8.34 5.86 -11.10
CA GLY A 37 -7.53 6.17 -12.28
C GLY A 37 -6.15 6.75 -11.97
N PHE A 38 -5.70 6.68 -10.70
CA PHE A 38 -4.33 7.04 -10.33
C PHE A 38 -3.30 5.94 -10.62
N GLY A 39 -3.72 4.68 -10.62
CA GLY A 39 -2.83 3.53 -10.84
C GLY A 39 -2.08 3.58 -12.16
N LYS A 40 -2.66 4.16 -13.22
CA LYS A 40 -1.98 4.35 -14.50
C LYS A 40 -0.80 5.33 -14.41
N HIS A 41 -0.79 6.21 -13.42
CA HIS A 41 0.25 7.21 -13.18
C HIS A 41 1.24 6.78 -12.07
N LEU A 42 1.05 5.59 -11.47
CA LEU A 42 1.95 5.05 -10.47
C LEU A 42 3.37 4.94 -11.03
N PHE A 43 4.36 5.51 -10.33
CA PHE A 43 5.76 5.54 -10.75
C PHE A 43 5.95 6.06 -12.19
N HIS A 44 5.18 7.05 -12.61
CA HIS A 44 5.10 7.50 -13.99
C HIS A 44 6.47 7.76 -14.62
N ASP A 45 7.30 8.56 -13.94
CA ASP A 45 8.61 8.98 -14.45
C ASP A 45 9.64 7.82 -14.51
N TRP A 46 9.36 6.72 -13.82
CA TRP A 46 10.18 5.50 -13.86
C TRP A 46 9.63 4.45 -14.83
N ARG A 47 8.29 4.38 -14.91
CA ARG A 47 7.59 3.41 -15.75
C ARG A 47 7.58 3.76 -17.22
N PHE A 48 7.70 5.03 -17.57
CA PHE A 48 7.60 5.50 -18.95
C PHE A 48 8.84 6.29 -19.34
N LEU A 49 9.17 6.23 -20.63
CA LEU A 49 10.27 6.98 -21.24
C LEU A 49 9.84 8.35 -21.76
N ASP A 50 8.53 8.64 -21.71
CA ASP A 50 7.92 9.87 -22.19
C ASP A 50 6.90 10.43 -21.19
N ASP A 51 6.69 11.74 -21.22
CA ASP A 51 5.75 12.43 -20.33
C ASP A 51 4.28 12.06 -20.59
N ALA A 52 3.95 11.56 -21.79
CA ALA A 52 2.60 11.13 -22.14
C ALA A 52 2.22 9.76 -21.52
N GLY A 53 3.22 8.96 -21.14
CA GLY A 53 3.01 7.61 -20.62
C GLY A 53 2.62 6.59 -21.70
N GLU A 54 3.08 6.83 -22.93
CA GLU A 54 2.80 5.98 -24.09
C GLU A 54 3.95 5.00 -24.39
N GLN A 55 5.18 5.31 -23.92
CA GLN A 55 6.37 4.50 -24.16
C GLN A 55 6.81 3.82 -22.83
N PRO A 56 6.41 2.58 -22.58
CA PRO A 56 6.81 1.87 -21.37
C PRO A 56 8.33 1.69 -21.30
N ASN A 57 8.93 1.96 -20.16
CA ASN A 57 10.33 1.68 -19.88
C ASN A 57 10.51 0.17 -19.60
N PRO A 58 11.13 -0.64 -20.46
CA PRO A 58 11.29 -2.07 -20.28
C PRO A 58 12.21 -2.45 -19.12
N GLU A 59 13.09 -1.53 -18.71
CA GLU A 59 14.01 -1.75 -17.58
C GLU A 59 13.29 -1.65 -16.23
N PHE A 60 12.15 -0.95 -16.16
CA PHE A 60 11.45 -0.76 -14.91
C PHE A 60 10.67 -2.02 -14.51
N VAL A 61 10.86 -2.47 -13.27
CA VAL A 61 10.39 -3.76 -12.79
C VAL A 61 8.87 -3.99 -12.95
N LEU A 62 8.03 -2.95 -12.78
CA LEU A 62 6.58 -3.07 -12.93
C LEU A 62 6.13 -3.29 -14.38
N ASN A 63 7.00 -3.03 -15.36
CA ASN A 63 6.71 -3.25 -16.77
C ASN A 63 7.19 -4.62 -17.27
N GLN A 64 7.90 -5.38 -16.42
CA GLN A 64 8.42 -6.69 -16.78
C GLN A 64 7.32 -7.75 -16.71
N PRO A 65 7.17 -8.62 -17.73
CA PRO A 65 6.06 -9.57 -17.83
C PRO A 65 5.91 -10.54 -16.65
N GLN A 66 7.04 -10.94 -16.03
CA GLN A 66 7.04 -11.86 -14.88
C GLN A 66 6.38 -11.28 -13.64
N PHE A 67 6.21 -9.96 -13.55
CA PHE A 67 5.56 -9.27 -12.43
C PHE A 67 4.18 -8.71 -12.82
N ALA A 68 3.64 -9.09 -13.98
CA ALA A 68 2.32 -8.68 -14.39
C ALA A 68 1.27 -9.14 -13.37
N GLY A 69 0.39 -8.22 -12.93
CA GLY A 69 -0.62 -8.49 -11.91
C GLY A 69 -0.08 -8.58 -10.48
N ALA A 70 1.17 -8.15 -10.23
CA ALA A 70 1.71 -8.09 -8.88
C ALA A 70 0.82 -7.25 -7.96
N SER A 71 0.59 -7.77 -6.76
CA SER A 71 -0.26 -7.14 -5.74
C SER A 71 0.46 -6.96 -4.40
N ILE A 72 1.72 -7.36 -4.33
CA ILE A 72 2.63 -7.15 -3.19
C ILE A 72 3.86 -6.41 -3.71
N LEU A 73 4.18 -5.27 -3.11
CA LEU A 73 5.38 -4.49 -3.41
C LEU A 73 6.42 -4.76 -2.33
N LEU A 74 7.61 -5.20 -2.74
CA LEU A 74 8.78 -5.35 -1.86
C LEU A 74 9.72 -4.17 -2.12
N ALA A 75 10.05 -3.40 -1.07
CA ALA A 75 10.88 -2.20 -1.18
C ALA A 75 11.96 -2.15 -0.10
N ARG A 76 12.88 -1.19 -0.23
CA ARG A 76 13.90 -0.88 0.77
C ARG A 76 13.37 0.10 1.82
N GLU A 77 14.26 0.51 2.73
CA GLU A 77 13.96 1.39 3.86
C GLU A 77 13.40 2.76 3.44
N ASN A 78 12.70 3.39 4.38
CA ASN A 78 12.16 4.74 4.28
C ASN A 78 11.20 4.94 3.08
N PHE A 79 10.36 3.92 2.81
CA PHE A 79 9.39 3.98 1.72
C PHE A 79 8.28 5.01 2.01
N GLY A 80 7.92 5.79 1.00
CA GLY A 80 6.87 6.81 1.10
C GLY A 80 7.33 8.09 1.80
N CYS A 81 8.65 8.37 1.81
CA CYS A 81 9.20 9.62 2.35
C CYS A 81 8.78 10.85 1.51
N GLY A 82 9.22 12.03 1.93
CA GLY A 82 8.91 13.30 1.26
C GLY A 82 7.58 13.90 1.72
N SER A 83 6.86 14.50 0.79
CA SER A 83 5.63 15.25 1.09
C SER A 83 4.47 14.34 1.52
N SER A 84 3.67 14.83 2.48
CA SER A 84 2.45 14.12 2.92
C SER A 84 1.39 14.14 1.81
N ARG A 85 1.35 13.11 0.98
CA ARG A 85 0.40 12.99 -0.13
C ARG A 85 -0.44 11.74 -0.01
N GLU A 86 -1.73 11.92 0.19
CA GLU A 86 -2.68 10.81 0.19
C GLU A 86 -2.83 10.15 -1.19
N HIS A 87 -2.48 10.88 -2.26
CA HIS A 87 -2.49 10.37 -3.63
C HIS A 87 -1.50 9.22 -3.86
N ALA A 88 -0.40 9.14 -3.10
CA ALA A 88 0.56 8.05 -3.23
C ALA A 88 -0.05 6.68 -2.84
N PRO A 89 -0.68 6.51 -1.66
CA PRO A 89 -1.47 5.31 -1.36
C PRO A 89 -2.60 5.04 -2.35
N TRP A 90 -3.29 6.09 -2.86
CA TRP A 90 -4.33 5.89 -3.87
C TRP A 90 -3.78 5.30 -5.16
N ALA A 91 -2.65 5.81 -5.65
CA ALA A 91 -2.01 5.30 -6.86
C ALA A 91 -1.60 3.83 -6.71
N LEU A 92 -1.02 3.47 -5.56
CA LEU A 92 -0.64 2.10 -5.24
C LEU A 92 -1.86 1.16 -5.17
N ALA A 93 -2.90 1.57 -4.44
CA ALA A 93 -4.12 0.79 -4.29
C ALA A 93 -4.88 0.61 -5.62
N ASP A 94 -5.01 1.70 -6.42
CA ASP A 94 -5.70 1.68 -7.71
C ASP A 94 -4.91 0.90 -8.78
N TYR A 95 -3.58 0.81 -8.65
CA TYR A 95 -2.76 -0.09 -9.48
C TYR A 95 -2.98 -1.57 -9.16
N GLY A 96 -3.39 -1.88 -7.93
CA GLY A 96 -3.70 -3.25 -7.49
C GLY A 96 -2.91 -3.73 -6.29
N PHE A 97 -2.00 -2.92 -5.74
CA PHE A 97 -1.25 -3.30 -4.53
C PHE A 97 -2.16 -3.39 -3.32
N LYS A 98 -2.02 -4.49 -2.58
CA LYS A 98 -2.71 -4.76 -1.31
C LYS A 98 -1.76 -4.66 -0.12
N THR A 99 -0.48 -4.93 -0.36
CA THR A 99 0.55 -4.99 0.67
C THR A 99 1.84 -4.38 0.15
N ILE A 100 2.54 -3.69 1.04
CA ILE A 100 3.90 -3.20 0.80
C ILE A 100 4.77 -3.74 1.92
N ILE A 101 5.89 -4.37 1.58
CA ILE A 101 6.85 -4.93 2.53
C ILE A 101 8.14 -4.11 2.44
N ALA A 102 8.60 -3.56 3.56
CA ALA A 102 9.82 -2.77 3.63
C ALA A 102 10.41 -2.80 5.05
N PRO A 103 11.70 -2.47 5.24
CA PRO A 103 12.30 -2.34 6.57
C PRO A 103 11.71 -1.17 7.35
N SER A 104 11.37 -0.07 6.68
CA SER A 104 10.75 1.10 7.29
C SER A 104 9.92 1.92 6.30
N PHE A 105 9.01 2.71 6.84
CA PHE A 105 8.13 3.62 6.12
C PHE A 105 8.17 4.99 6.76
N ALA A 106 7.92 6.04 5.98
CA ALA A 106 7.57 7.34 6.53
C ALA A 106 6.24 7.25 7.28
N ASP A 107 6.15 7.86 8.47
CA ASP A 107 5.02 7.68 9.39
C ASP A 107 3.68 8.11 8.79
N ILE A 108 3.65 9.23 8.05
CA ILE A 108 2.44 9.72 7.42
C ILE A 108 1.99 8.78 6.30
N PHE A 109 2.93 8.31 5.46
CA PHE A 109 2.62 7.33 4.42
C PHE A 109 2.07 6.04 5.02
N TYR A 110 2.70 5.52 6.09
CA TYR A 110 2.26 4.32 6.79
C TYR A 110 0.81 4.44 7.27
N GLY A 111 0.45 5.56 7.91
CA GLY A 111 -0.91 5.84 8.36
C GLY A 111 -1.91 5.94 7.19
N ASN A 112 -1.54 6.66 6.13
CA ASN A 112 -2.39 6.84 4.95
C ASN A 112 -2.60 5.51 4.19
N ALA A 113 -1.58 4.65 4.11
CA ALA A 113 -1.69 3.32 3.50
C ALA A 113 -2.76 2.47 4.23
N ILE A 114 -2.71 2.42 5.55
CA ILE A 114 -3.69 1.72 6.39
C ILE A 114 -5.10 2.28 6.18
N ASN A 115 -5.26 3.60 6.20
CA ASN A 115 -6.55 4.26 6.00
C ASN A 115 -7.15 4.00 4.60
N ASN A 116 -6.33 3.58 3.64
CA ASN A 116 -6.75 3.17 2.30
C ASN A 116 -6.86 1.64 2.14
N GLY A 117 -6.77 0.88 3.24
CA GLY A 117 -6.95 -0.58 3.25
C GLY A 117 -5.76 -1.38 2.74
N MET A 118 -4.59 -0.75 2.60
CA MET A 118 -3.33 -1.44 2.34
C MET A 118 -2.65 -1.86 3.64
N VAL A 119 -1.92 -2.96 3.60
CA VAL A 119 -1.14 -3.46 4.74
C VAL A 119 0.34 -3.16 4.52
N PRO A 120 0.90 -2.10 5.13
CA PRO A 120 2.34 -1.88 5.14
C PRO A 120 2.98 -2.78 6.21
N VAL A 121 3.79 -3.73 5.77
CA VAL A 121 4.47 -4.71 6.61
C VAL A 121 5.91 -4.28 6.85
N ARG A 122 6.29 -4.13 8.11
CA ARG A 122 7.69 -3.89 8.52
C ARG A 122 8.34 -5.21 8.84
N LEU A 123 9.42 -5.54 8.14
CA LEU A 123 10.31 -6.66 8.43
C LEU A 123 11.71 -6.15 8.71
N LYS A 124 12.56 -6.98 9.32
CA LYS A 124 13.97 -6.63 9.48
C LYS A 124 14.66 -6.57 8.12
N GLU A 125 15.74 -5.80 8.04
CA GLU A 125 16.50 -5.62 6.80
C GLU A 125 16.97 -6.97 6.22
N GLU A 126 17.47 -7.86 7.08
CA GLU A 126 17.93 -9.19 6.67
C GLU A 126 16.79 -10.08 6.14
N GLU A 127 15.57 -9.91 6.67
CA GLU A 127 14.38 -10.64 6.23
C GLU A 127 13.91 -10.11 4.86
N VAL A 128 13.96 -8.79 4.67
CA VAL A 128 13.69 -8.15 3.38
C VAL A 128 14.71 -8.57 2.33
N ASP A 129 16.01 -8.61 2.69
CA ASP A 129 17.08 -9.11 1.80
C ASP A 129 16.84 -10.56 1.39
N ALA A 130 16.43 -11.43 2.33
CA ALA A 130 16.09 -12.82 2.01
C ALA A 130 14.92 -12.92 1.02
N LEU A 131 13.92 -12.04 1.14
CA LEU A 131 12.82 -11.96 0.18
C LEU A 131 13.28 -11.46 -1.19
N PHE A 132 14.15 -10.44 -1.27
CA PHE A 132 14.74 -9.98 -2.53
C PHE A 132 15.51 -11.11 -3.23
N GLN A 133 16.34 -11.86 -2.48
CA GLN A 133 17.07 -13.01 -3.03
C GLN A 133 16.13 -14.10 -3.55
N LEU A 134 15.05 -14.40 -2.80
CA LEU A 134 14.05 -15.37 -3.23
C LEU A 134 13.35 -14.95 -4.53
N VAL A 135 12.93 -13.67 -4.64
CA VAL A 135 12.28 -13.14 -5.83
C VAL A 135 13.24 -13.12 -7.03
N ALA A 136 14.52 -12.80 -6.81
CA ALA A 136 15.55 -12.86 -7.86
C ALA A 136 15.77 -14.28 -8.37
N ALA A 137 15.73 -15.29 -7.48
CA ALA A 137 15.86 -16.70 -7.84
C ALA A 137 14.58 -17.26 -8.51
N GLN A 138 13.41 -16.71 -8.18
CA GLN A 138 12.10 -17.17 -8.66
C GLN A 138 11.21 -15.99 -9.04
N PRO A 139 11.48 -15.29 -10.16
CA PRO A 139 10.65 -14.16 -10.60
C PRO A 139 9.19 -14.58 -10.80
N GLY A 140 8.26 -13.79 -10.28
CA GLY A 140 6.83 -14.10 -10.31
C GLY A 140 6.34 -14.98 -9.15
N ILE A 141 7.20 -15.27 -8.17
CA ILE A 141 6.78 -16.00 -6.97
C ILE A 141 5.66 -15.25 -6.23
N GLU A 142 4.74 -16.01 -5.66
CA GLU A 142 3.70 -15.47 -4.79
C GLU A 142 4.15 -15.48 -3.32
N LEU A 143 3.84 -14.40 -2.62
CA LEU A 143 3.92 -14.32 -1.16
C LEU A 143 2.51 -14.34 -0.58
N GLU A 144 2.41 -14.81 0.66
CA GLU A 144 1.21 -14.73 1.47
C GLU A 144 1.46 -13.80 2.66
N VAL A 145 0.56 -12.83 2.85
CA VAL A 145 0.55 -11.95 4.02
C VAL A 145 -0.71 -12.23 4.82
N ASP A 146 -0.53 -12.73 6.02
CA ASP A 146 -1.60 -13.12 6.95
C ASP A 146 -1.63 -12.12 8.11
N LEU A 147 -2.67 -11.28 8.14
CA LEU A 147 -2.85 -10.26 9.17
C LEU A 147 -3.47 -10.84 10.45
N GLU A 148 -4.14 -11.99 10.38
CA GLU A 148 -4.66 -12.67 11.58
C GLU A 148 -3.52 -13.33 12.37
N ALA A 149 -2.55 -13.92 11.67
CA ALA A 149 -1.36 -14.53 12.27
C ALA A 149 -0.17 -13.54 12.40
N ASN A 150 -0.24 -12.36 11.79
CA ASN A 150 0.86 -11.41 11.65
C ASN A 150 2.12 -12.06 11.04
N GLN A 151 1.95 -12.74 9.92
CA GLN A 151 3.02 -13.48 9.24
C GLN A 151 3.08 -13.18 7.75
N VAL A 152 4.30 -13.16 7.23
CA VAL A 152 4.61 -13.21 5.79
C VAL A 152 5.20 -14.58 5.49
N ARG A 153 4.68 -15.26 4.46
CA ARG A 153 5.16 -16.58 4.02
C ARG A 153 5.56 -16.51 2.54
N ALA A 154 6.72 -17.08 2.22
CA ALA A 154 7.25 -17.11 0.85
C ALA A 154 8.09 -18.37 0.65
N GLY A 155 7.60 -19.36 -0.10
CA GLY A 155 8.28 -20.65 -0.24
C GLY A 155 8.53 -21.31 1.11
N SER A 156 9.80 -21.49 1.48
CA SER A 156 10.21 -22.00 2.81
C SER A 156 10.42 -20.92 3.87
N LEU A 157 10.34 -19.65 3.49
CA LEU A 157 10.55 -18.53 4.41
C LEU A 157 9.24 -18.19 5.13
N SER A 158 9.36 -17.85 6.42
CA SER A 158 8.25 -17.33 7.22
C SER A 158 8.77 -16.30 8.22
N PHE A 159 8.19 -15.11 8.20
CA PHE A 159 8.60 -13.99 9.04
C PHE A 159 7.39 -13.43 9.77
N GLY A 160 7.55 -13.15 11.07
CA GLY A 160 6.56 -12.45 11.87
C GLY A 160 6.71 -10.94 11.73
N PHE A 161 5.61 -10.20 11.78
CA PHE A 161 5.64 -8.74 11.81
C PHE A 161 4.75 -8.18 12.92
N GLU A 162 5.07 -6.95 13.34
CA GLU A 162 4.29 -6.24 14.33
C GLU A 162 3.44 -5.16 13.67
N ILE A 163 2.22 -5.02 14.17
CA ILE A 163 1.30 -3.95 13.80
C ILE A 163 0.52 -3.54 15.05
N ASP A 164 0.27 -2.25 15.19
CA ASP A 164 -0.56 -1.72 16.28
C ASP A 164 -1.95 -2.38 16.31
N GLU A 165 -2.42 -2.77 17.49
CA GLU A 165 -3.66 -3.53 17.66
C GLU A 165 -4.89 -2.81 17.11
N PHE A 166 -4.97 -1.49 17.28
CA PHE A 166 -6.11 -0.71 16.77
C PHE A 166 -6.07 -0.63 15.24
N ARG A 167 -4.89 -0.42 14.65
CA ARG A 167 -4.72 -0.41 13.19
C ARG A 167 -5.03 -1.78 12.58
N ARG A 168 -4.58 -2.84 13.24
CA ARG A 168 -4.91 -4.23 12.86
C ARG A 168 -6.42 -4.47 12.90
N TYR A 169 -7.09 -4.05 13.99
CA TYR A 169 -8.55 -4.14 14.09
C TYR A 169 -9.26 -3.40 12.95
N CYS A 170 -8.85 -2.19 12.64
CA CYS A 170 -9.42 -1.41 11.53
C CYS A 170 -9.26 -2.12 10.18
N LEU A 171 -8.06 -2.64 9.88
CA LEU A 171 -7.79 -3.37 8.64
C LEU A 171 -8.59 -4.67 8.55
N LEU A 172 -8.63 -5.48 9.61
CA LEU A 172 -9.38 -6.75 9.65
C LEU A 172 -10.88 -6.53 9.39
N ASN A 173 -11.44 -5.44 9.93
CA ASN A 173 -12.87 -5.13 9.82
C ASN A 173 -13.21 -4.17 8.67
N GLY A 174 -12.23 -3.71 7.91
CA GLY A 174 -12.45 -2.78 6.79
C GLY A 174 -12.95 -1.39 7.24
N LEU A 175 -12.51 -0.94 8.41
CA LEU A 175 -12.94 0.31 9.03
C LEU A 175 -11.96 1.44 8.69
N ASP A 176 -12.48 2.50 8.12
CA ASP A 176 -11.82 3.81 8.04
C ASP A 176 -12.34 4.75 9.14
N ALA A 177 -11.88 5.99 9.17
CA ALA A 177 -12.32 6.97 10.17
C ALA A 177 -13.84 7.19 10.16
N ILE A 178 -14.47 7.14 8.97
CA ILE A 178 -15.92 7.26 8.81
C ILE A 178 -16.61 6.00 9.34
N GLY A 179 -16.12 4.81 8.96
CA GLY A 179 -16.67 3.54 9.43
C GLY A 179 -16.61 3.39 10.95
N LEU A 180 -15.53 3.88 11.59
CA LEU A 180 -15.41 3.93 13.05
C LEU A 180 -16.47 4.85 13.67
N THR A 181 -16.68 6.04 13.09
CA THR A 181 -17.69 6.99 13.57
C THR A 181 -19.10 6.41 13.43
N LEU A 182 -19.41 5.76 12.31
CA LEU A 182 -20.71 5.14 12.05
C LEU A 182 -21.04 3.96 12.98
N GLN A 183 -20.06 3.37 13.67
CA GLN A 183 -20.35 2.42 14.74
C GLN A 183 -21.15 3.05 15.91
N HIS A 184 -21.14 4.39 16.00
CA HIS A 184 -21.86 5.15 17.02
C HIS A 184 -23.10 5.89 16.45
N GLU A 185 -23.61 5.48 15.28
CA GLU A 185 -24.73 6.16 14.54
C GLU A 185 -25.94 6.42 15.45
N ALA A 186 -26.33 5.45 16.29
CA ALA A 186 -27.47 5.62 17.21
C ALA A 186 -27.22 6.75 18.23
N ALA A 187 -26.00 6.88 18.73
CA ALA A 187 -25.66 7.94 19.68
C ALA A 187 -25.58 9.31 18.97
N ILE A 188 -25.08 9.35 17.75
CA ILE A 188 -25.02 10.57 16.89
C ILE A 188 -26.44 11.04 16.60
N SER A 189 -27.33 10.16 16.11
CA SER A 189 -28.72 10.48 15.82
C SER A 189 -29.50 10.95 17.06
N ALA A 190 -29.24 10.31 18.22
CA ALA A 190 -29.84 10.73 19.48
C ALA A 190 -29.36 12.11 19.96
N PHE A 191 -28.12 12.48 19.64
CA PHE A 191 -27.59 13.81 19.90
C PHE A 191 -28.18 14.85 18.96
N GLU A 192 -28.20 14.58 17.66
CA GLU A 192 -28.76 15.46 16.62
C GLU A 192 -30.24 15.76 16.87
N ALA A 193 -31.02 14.75 17.27
CA ALA A 193 -32.44 14.92 17.61
C ALA A 193 -32.71 15.90 18.78
N LYS A 194 -31.69 16.20 19.58
CA LYS A 194 -31.77 17.14 20.69
C LYS A 194 -31.33 18.56 20.30
N GLN A 195 -30.78 18.73 19.09
CA GLN A 195 -30.32 20.04 18.64
C GLN A 195 -31.53 20.90 18.24
N PRO A 196 -31.46 22.22 18.46
CA PRO A 196 -32.48 23.14 17.97
C PRO A 196 -32.57 23.11 16.44
N SER A 197 -33.79 23.22 15.90
CA SER A 197 -34.06 23.10 14.44
C SER A 197 -33.46 24.21 13.56
N TRP A 198 -32.78 25.17 14.16
CA TRP A 198 -32.13 26.31 13.48
C TRP A 198 -30.59 26.20 13.43
N ILE A 199 -30.06 25.06 13.80
CA ILE A 199 -28.63 24.71 13.63
C ILE A 199 -28.43 23.82 12.43
#